data_ccdf4a84f4fdf13555858c53692065a5
#
_entry.id   ccdf4a84f4fdf13555858c53692065a5
#
_cell.length_a   1.000
_cell.length_b   1.000
_cell.length_c   1.000
_cell.angle_alpha   90.00
_cell.angle_beta   90.00
_cell.angle_gamma   90.00
#
_symmetry.space_group_name_H-M   'P 1'
#
loop_
_entity.id
_entity.type
_entity.pdbx_description
1 polymer ?
#
loop_
_entity_poly.entity_id
_entity_poly.type
_entity_poly.pdbx_seq_one_letter_code
_entity_poly.pdbx_strand_id
1 'polypeptide(L)'
;MNAQHPTSDRSNQGGLFKGADGRSHLGVFGLVSSLFFLWALCNGMIDVMDKHFQDFLHLTKAQSAWVQFAHYLGYFLMALPAGWLARKLGYKGGILSGLAMVALGCLWFIPATQISTFWAFLLGVCVISMGLTFLETIANPYTTVLGAPKFAAVRINIAQSFNGVGWILGPILGGMFFYSSEGAEAAHQQLWIPYAGIAGGVLLLAIVFLFVRLPEIQAPDDYHLTDSTPGTSKSIWSHPHFVMAVVAQFFYVAAQAGIFAFFINYVVAEIPPVGEAWRNNFWLGGSAGVTERAGNWYVSEQGATKLLAYFGFTLFLLGRATGAWILSKVPAYRVMGIYALANVAMMAGIVLKLGWLSLGALFMSFFFMSVMFPTIFALGIHGLGEKSKLASSFIVMAIMGGALVPKLMGWVGDVRGMSLAFLVPMGCFVVVAAYGFAWPLLSRTSSVKV
;
A
#
# COMPACT_ATOMS: atom_id res chain seq x y z
N MET A 1 53.11 9.71 21.25
CA MET A 1 52.73 9.76 19.82
C MET A 1 51.40 9.03 19.68
N ASN A 2 50.31 9.78 19.70
CA ASN A 2 48.96 9.26 19.58
C ASN A 2 48.59 9.20 18.10
N ALA A 3 48.50 8.00 17.53
CA ALA A 3 47.92 7.79 16.22
C ALA A 3 46.38 7.90 16.35
N GLN A 4 45.82 9.04 16.02
CA GLN A 4 44.40 9.23 15.84
C GLN A 4 43.98 8.48 14.58
N HIS A 5 43.07 7.53 14.73
CA HIS A 5 42.38 6.87 13.62
C HIS A 5 41.38 7.84 12.98
N PRO A 6 41.51 8.22 11.69
CA PRO A 6 40.51 8.98 10.97
C PRO A 6 39.55 8.02 10.27
N THR A 7 38.59 7.42 10.98
CA THR A 7 37.60 6.52 10.37
C THR A 7 36.17 7.09 10.28
N SER A 8 35.92 8.33 10.78
CA SER A 8 34.55 8.87 10.86
C SER A 8 34.14 9.81 9.71
N ASP A 9 35.03 10.17 8.78
CA ASP A 9 34.73 11.24 7.82
C ASP A 9 34.49 10.79 6.37
N ARG A 10 34.76 9.54 6.01
CA ARG A 10 34.53 9.01 4.65
C ARG A 10 33.08 8.64 4.36
N SER A 11 32.29 8.28 5.37
CA SER A 11 30.89 7.88 5.19
C SER A 11 29.96 9.05 4.80
N ASN A 12 30.38 10.28 5.06
CA ASN A 12 29.60 11.49 4.78
C ASN A 12 30.00 12.20 3.46
N GLN A 13 31.04 11.71 2.77
CA GLN A 13 31.48 12.23 1.48
C GLN A 13 30.69 11.56 0.36
N GLY A 14 29.62 12.20 -0.10
CA GLY A 14 28.83 11.71 -1.23
C GLY A 14 27.63 12.63 -1.48
N GLY A 15 27.05 12.53 -2.69
CA GLY A 15 25.87 13.26 -3.11
C GLY A 15 24.59 12.43 -2.91
N LEU A 16 23.46 13.03 -3.26
CA LEU A 16 22.14 12.38 -3.20
C LEU A 16 22.13 11.02 -3.94
N PHE A 17 22.79 10.95 -5.10
CA PHE A 17 22.91 9.77 -5.95
C PHE A 17 24.38 9.39 -6.26
N LYS A 18 25.33 9.89 -5.47
CA LYS A 18 26.75 9.53 -5.59
C LYS A 18 27.16 8.70 -4.40
N GLY A 19 27.67 7.49 -4.65
CA GLY A 19 28.23 6.63 -3.62
C GLY A 19 29.59 7.15 -3.09
N ALA A 20 30.12 6.48 -2.08
CA ALA A 20 31.46 6.75 -1.56
C ALA A 20 32.58 6.50 -2.61
N ASP A 21 32.28 5.72 -3.65
CA ASP A 21 33.13 5.44 -4.81
C ASP A 21 33.17 6.59 -5.86
N GLY A 22 32.41 7.68 -5.61
CA GLY A 22 32.26 8.82 -6.50
C GLY A 22 31.43 8.56 -7.76
N ARG A 23 30.91 7.35 -7.95
CA ARG A 23 30.05 6.99 -9.10
C ARG A 23 28.63 7.46 -8.88
N SER A 24 27.98 7.90 -9.97
CA SER A 24 26.56 8.26 -9.95
C SER A 24 25.69 7.02 -10.13
N HIS A 25 24.78 6.79 -9.20
CA HIS A 25 23.79 5.71 -9.23
C HIS A 25 22.39 6.19 -9.68
N LEU A 26 22.28 7.39 -10.27
CA LEU A 26 20.99 7.98 -10.66
C LEU A 26 20.20 7.07 -11.62
N GLY A 27 20.88 6.47 -12.62
CA GLY A 27 20.20 5.56 -13.56
C GLY A 27 19.66 4.30 -12.88
N VAL A 28 20.45 3.70 -11.98
CA VAL A 28 20.01 2.54 -11.18
C VAL A 28 18.87 2.93 -10.26
N PHE A 29 18.95 4.11 -9.62
CA PHE A 29 17.88 4.62 -8.76
C PHE A 29 16.58 4.82 -9.54
N GLY A 30 16.62 5.44 -10.74
CA GLY A 30 15.45 5.60 -11.59
C GLY A 30 14.81 4.26 -11.99
N LEU A 31 15.66 3.28 -12.34
CA LEU A 31 15.20 1.93 -12.68
C LEU A 31 14.57 1.22 -11.49
N VAL A 32 15.16 1.32 -10.30
CA VAL A 32 14.55 0.75 -9.07
C VAL A 32 13.26 1.49 -8.68
N SER A 33 13.21 2.81 -8.90
CA SER A 33 12.00 3.60 -8.65
C SER A 33 10.83 3.19 -9.55
N SER A 34 11.08 2.68 -10.77
CA SER A 34 10.03 2.13 -11.63
C SER A 34 9.37 0.88 -11.06
N LEU A 35 10.04 0.14 -10.17
CA LEU A 35 9.45 -1.00 -9.46
C LEU A 35 8.36 -0.55 -8.48
N PHE A 36 8.52 0.61 -7.85
CA PHE A 36 7.49 1.18 -6.97
C PHE A 36 6.27 1.66 -7.74
N PHE A 37 6.48 2.20 -8.94
CA PHE A 37 5.40 2.54 -9.86
C PHE A 37 4.61 1.29 -10.26
N LEU A 38 5.30 0.24 -10.72
CA LEU A 38 4.70 -1.04 -11.11
C LEU A 38 3.92 -1.67 -9.94
N TRP A 39 4.52 -1.66 -8.75
CA TRP A 39 3.90 -2.17 -7.54
C TRP A 39 2.55 -1.48 -7.27
N ALA A 40 2.52 -0.16 -7.30
CA ALA A 40 1.31 0.60 -7.03
C ALA A 40 0.28 0.51 -8.16
N LEU A 41 0.72 0.41 -9.40
CA LEU A 41 -0.16 0.21 -10.56
C LEU A 41 -0.95 -1.11 -10.41
N CYS A 42 -0.26 -2.21 -10.09
CA CYS A 42 -0.91 -3.50 -9.88
C CYS A 42 -1.88 -3.48 -8.70
N ASN A 43 -1.47 -2.88 -7.57
CA ASN A 43 -2.32 -2.79 -6.38
C ASN A 43 -3.58 -1.97 -6.64
N GLY A 44 -3.45 -0.80 -7.27
CA GLY A 44 -4.59 0.08 -7.58
C GLY A 44 -5.61 -0.57 -8.54
N MET A 45 -5.17 -1.49 -9.41
CA MET A 45 -6.09 -2.26 -10.24
C MET A 45 -6.85 -3.33 -9.45
N ILE A 46 -6.20 -3.96 -8.46
CA ILE A 46 -6.83 -4.99 -7.62
C ILE A 46 -8.00 -4.40 -6.82
N ASP A 47 -7.87 -3.20 -6.30
CA ASP A 47 -8.93 -2.53 -5.53
C ASP A 47 -10.20 -2.26 -6.37
N VAL A 48 -10.04 -2.03 -7.68
CA VAL A 48 -11.16 -1.81 -8.60
C VAL A 48 -11.82 -3.11 -9.04
N MET A 49 -11.09 -4.21 -9.02
CA MET A 49 -11.55 -5.52 -9.48
C MET A 49 -12.69 -6.10 -8.61
N ASP A 50 -12.72 -5.78 -7.31
CA ASP A 50 -13.74 -6.29 -6.39
C ASP A 50 -15.17 -5.99 -6.89
N LYS A 51 -15.40 -4.74 -7.33
CA LYS A 51 -16.72 -4.34 -7.83
C LYS A 51 -17.05 -4.99 -9.17
N HIS A 52 -16.07 -5.12 -10.07
CA HIS A 52 -16.26 -5.83 -11.35
C HIS A 52 -16.75 -7.27 -11.14
N PHE A 53 -16.13 -8.01 -10.22
CA PHE A 53 -16.55 -9.39 -9.94
C PHE A 53 -17.91 -9.47 -9.26
N GLN A 54 -18.29 -8.47 -8.45
CA GLN A 54 -19.64 -8.39 -7.90
C GLN A 54 -20.69 -8.34 -9.03
N ASP A 55 -20.44 -7.52 -10.03
CA ASP A 55 -21.39 -7.30 -11.13
C ASP A 55 -21.42 -8.46 -12.12
N PHE A 56 -20.24 -8.97 -12.52
CA PHE A 56 -20.15 -10.04 -13.52
C PHE A 56 -20.53 -11.42 -12.98
N LEU A 57 -20.05 -11.78 -11.79
CA LEU A 57 -20.29 -13.10 -11.18
C LEU A 57 -21.46 -13.09 -10.18
N HIS A 58 -22.19 -11.98 -10.07
CA HIS A 58 -23.30 -11.81 -9.12
C HIS A 58 -22.90 -12.14 -7.67
N LEU A 59 -21.68 -11.75 -7.27
CA LEU A 59 -21.16 -12.01 -5.94
C LEU A 59 -21.67 -10.99 -4.93
N THR A 60 -21.85 -11.44 -3.69
CA THR A 60 -22.02 -10.53 -2.56
C THR A 60 -20.71 -9.77 -2.28
N LYS A 61 -20.79 -8.66 -1.56
CA LYS A 61 -19.61 -7.88 -1.14
C LYS A 61 -18.66 -8.71 -0.27
N ALA A 62 -19.22 -9.56 0.59
CA ALA A 62 -18.43 -10.49 1.39
C ALA A 62 -17.70 -11.54 0.55
N GLN A 63 -18.29 -11.98 -0.56
CA GLN A 63 -17.65 -12.91 -1.49
C GLN A 63 -16.58 -12.22 -2.32
N SER A 64 -16.80 -11.02 -2.84
CA SER A 64 -15.80 -10.30 -3.63
C SER A 64 -14.55 -9.97 -2.80
N ALA A 65 -14.67 -9.76 -1.50
CA ALA A 65 -13.55 -9.52 -0.60
C ALA A 65 -12.51 -10.66 -0.55
N TRP A 66 -12.80 -11.83 -1.16
CA TRP A 66 -11.80 -12.86 -1.40
C TRP A 66 -10.66 -12.39 -2.33
N VAL A 67 -10.87 -11.36 -3.15
CA VAL A 67 -9.80 -10.73 -3.95
C VAL A 67 -8.74 -10.13 -3.02
N GLN A 68 -9.18 -9.37 -2.01
CA GLN A 68 -8.27 -8.82 -1.00
C GLN A 68 -7.61 -9.93 -0.18
N PHE A 69 -8.36 -10.97 0.17
CA PHE A 69 -7.78 -12.13 0.86
C PHE A 69 -6.66 -12.78 0.04
N ALA A 70 -6.88 -13.05 -1.24
CA ALA A 70 -5.88 -13.66 -2.13
C ALA A 70 -4.65 -12.76 -2.28
N HIS A 71 -4.85 -11.44 -2.40
CA HIS A 71 -3.80 -10.44 -2.46
C HIS A 71 -2.91 -10.49 -1.21
N TYR A 72 -3.47 -10.30 -0.02
CA TYR A 72 -2.71 -10.27 1.23
C TYR A 72 -2.17 -11.65 1.63
N LEU A 73 -2.82 -12.74 1.21
CA LEU A 73 -2.29 -14.09 1.35
C LEU A 73 -0.99 -14.25 0.55
N GLY A 74 -0.92 -13.74 -0.67
CA GLY A 74 0.30 -13.71 -1.48
C GLY A 74 1.46 -13.02 -0.75
N TYR A 75 1.18 -11.86 -0.14
CA TYR A 75 2.14 -11.14 0.70
C TYR A 75 2.61 -11.96 1.90
N PHE A 76 1.67 -12.54 2.63
CA PHE A 76 1.97 -13.35 3.82
C PHE A 76 2.85 -14.56 3.48
N LEU A 77 2.49 -15.30 2.44
CA LEU A 77 3.22 -16.50 2.03
C LEU A 77 4.64 -16.20 1.55
N MET A 78 4.83 -15.04 0.89
CA MET A 78 6.11 -14.74 0.25
C MET A 78 7.02 -13.80 1.06
N ALA A 79 6.55 -13.18 2.14
CA ALA A 79 7.33 -12.24 2.93
C ALA A 79 8.66 -12.83 3.47
N LEU A 80 8.63 -14.03 4.02
CA LEU A 80 9.83 -14.72 4.50
C LEU A 80 10.67 -15.32 3.37
N PRO A 81 10.09 -16.06 2.38
CA PRO A 81 10.83 -16.57 1.24
C PRO A 81 11.54 -15.47 0.42
N ALA A 82 10.90 -14.32 0.22
CA ALA A 82 11.50 -13.21 -0.51
C ALA A 82 12.78 -12.69 0.17
N GLY A 83 12.73 -12.47 1.48
CA GLY A 83 13.91 -12.05 2.26
C GLY A 83 15.03 -13.10 2.26
N TRP A 84 14.68 -14.39 2.30
CA TRP A 84 15.67 -15.48 2.24
C TRP A 84 16.31 -15.56 0.84
N LEU A 85 15.51 -15.50 -0.22
CA LEU A 85 15.99 -15.59 -1.59
C LEU A 85 16.83 -14.36 -1.97
N ALA A 86 16.45 -13.16 -1.50
CA ALA A 86 17.21 -11.94 -1.70
C ALA A 86 18.62 -12.02 -1.09
N ARG A 87 18.76 -12.67 0.07
CA ARG A 87 20.09 -12.92 0.67
C ARG A 87 20.93 -13.90 -0.14
N LYS A 88 20.29 -14.88 -0.80
CA LYS A 88 20.97 -15.93 -1.56
C LYS A 88 21.34 -15.51 -2.98
N LEU A 89 20.49 -14.74 -3.66
CA LEU A 89 20.63 -14.34 -5.06
C LEU A 89 21.09 -12.87 -5.24
N GLY A 90 21.25 -12.13 -4.14
CA GLY A 90 21.55 -10.70 -4.17
C GLY A 90 20.35 -9.85 -4.64
N TYR A 91 20.55 -8.55 -4.70
CA TYR A 91 19.49 -7.60 -5.10
C TYR A 91 18.95 -7.88 -6.51
N LYS A 92 19.85 -8.11 -7.47
CA LYS A 92 19.48 -8.37 -8.87
C LYS A 92 18.65 -9.63 -9.03
N GLY A 93 19.10 -10.74 -8.44
CA GLY A 93 18.41 -12.01 -8.52
C GLY A 93 17.01 -11.96 -7.87
N GLY A 94 16.90 -11.29 -6.75
CA GLY A 94 15.61 -11.10 -6.09
C GLY A 94 14.63 -10.23 -6.90
N ILE A 95 15.10 -9.11 -7.50
CA ILE A 95 14.27 -8.27 -8.38
C ILE A 95 13.76 -9.08 -9.58
N LEU A 96 14.67 -9.82 -10.26
CA LEU A 96 14.29 -10.65 -11.40
C LEU A 96 13.27 -11.75 -11.02
N SER A 97 13.44 -12.39 -9.86
CA SER A 97 12.48 -13.37 -9.35
C SER A 97 11.11 -12.73 -9.10
N GLY A 98 11.07 -11.55 -8.51
CA GLY A 98 9.83 -10.81 -8.30
C GLY A 98 9.14 -10.43 -9.61
N LEU A 99 9.88 -9.87 -10.57
CA LEU A 99 9.36 -9.52 -11.89
C LEU A 99 8.84 -10.74 -12.64
N ALA A 100 9.56 -11.87 -12.59
CA ALA A 100 9.11 -13.12 -13.20
C ALA A 100 7.78 -13.60 -12.60
N MET A 101 7.63 -13.55 -11.27
CA MET A 101 6.38 -13.91 -10.62
C MET A 101 5.23 -12.97 -10.98
N VAL A 102 5.46 -11.65 -11.00
CA VAL A 102 4.44 -10.69 -11.44
C VAL A 102 4.02 -10.98 -12.88
N ALA A 103 4.97 -11.21 -13.79
CA ALA A 103 4.68 -11.54 -15.17
C ALA A 103 3.87 -12.82 -15.29
N LEU A 104 4.23 -13.89 -14.58
CA LEU A 104 3.48 -15.14 -14.56
C LEU A 104 2.04 -14.95 -14.06
N GLY A 105 1.88 -14.21 -12.95
CA GLY A 105 0.55 -13.92 -12.42
C GLY A 105 -0.30 -13.07 -13.36
N CYS A 106 0.29 -12.09 -14.04
CA CYS A 106 -0.40 -11.27 -15.04
C CYS A 106 -0.78 -12.10 -16.29
N LEU A 107 0.14 -12.93 -16.80
CA LEU A 107 -0.15 -13.81 -17.95
C LEU A 107 -1.20 -14.90 -17.63
N TRP A 108 -1.29 -15.30 -16.36
CA TRP A 108 -2.34 -16.21 -15.91
C TRP A 108 -3.75 -15.66 -16.11
N PHE A 109 -3.93 -14.35 -16.18
CA PHE A 109 -5.25 -13.76 -16.47
C PHE A 109 -5.77 -14.12 -17.85
N ILE A 110 -4.91 -14.49 -18.81
CA ILE A 110 -5.33 -14.95 -20.15
C ILE A 110 -6.16 -16.24 -20.04
N PRO A 111 -5.61 -17.37 -19.53
CA PRO A 111 -6.43 -18.58 -19.35
C PRO A 111 -7.52 -18.40 -18.27
N ALA A 112 -7.31 -17.58 -17.23
CA ALA A 112 -8.30 -17.31 -16.19
C ALA A 112 -9.58 -16.69 -16.76
N THR A 113 -9.46 -15.77 -17.73
CA THR A 113 -10.59 -15.17 -18.44
C THR A 113 -11.37 -16.23 -19.24
N GLN A 114 -10.68 -17.22 -19.83
CA GLN A 114 -11.34 -18.32 -20.55
C GLN A 114 -12.03 -19.32 -19.61
N ILE A 115 -11.38 -19.62 -18.46
CA ILE A 115 -11.94 -20.49 -17.42
C ILE A 115 -13.16 -19.84 -16.77
N SER A 116 -13.19 -18.51 -16.67
CA SER A 116 -14.30 -17.68 -16.17
C SER A 116 -14.80 -18.08 -14.79
N THR A 117 -13.90 -18.60 -13.92
CA THR A 117 -14.22 -18.92 -12.53
C THR A 117 -13.55 -17.97 -11.58
N PHE A 118 -14.24 -17.55 -10.53
CA PHE A 118 -13.71 -16.62 -9.55
C PHE A 118 -12.36 -17.07 -8.97
N TRP A 119 -12.22 -18.37 -8.66
CA TRP A 119 -10.99 -18.92 -8.10
C TRP A 119 -9.79 -18.85 -9.05
N ALA A 120 -10.00 -18.91 -10.37
CA ALA A 120 -8.91 -18.74 -11.33
C ALA A 120 -8.32 -17.33 -11.27
N PHE A 121 -9.17 -16.31 -11.10
CA PHE A 121 -8.71 -14.92 -10.92
C PHE A 121 -8.02 -14.72 -9.59
N LEU A 122 -8.55 -15.30 -8.49
CA LEU A 122 -7.90 -15.22 -7.17
C LEU A 122 -6.48 -15.80 -7.18
N LEU A 123 -6.26 -16.88 -7.92
CA LEU A 123 -4.92 -17.45 -8.09
C LEU A 123 -3.98 -16.45 -8.79
N GLY A 124 -4.45 -15.81 -9.87
CA GLY A 124 -3.67 -14.76 -10.56
C GLY A 124 -3.29 -13.60 -9.64
N VAL A 125 -4.27 -13.08 -8.90
CA VAL A 125 -4.04 -12.02 -7.91
C VAL A 125 -3.02 -12.45 -6.85
N CYS A 126 -3.14 -13.67 -6.32
CA CYS A 126 -2.22 -14.20 -5.32
C CYS A 126 -0.78 -14.28 -5.86
N VAL A 127 -0.59 -14.80 -7.09
CA VAL A 127 0.74 -14.93 -7.72
C VAL A 127 1.35 -13.56 -8.03
N ILE A 128 0.55 -12.60 -8.55
CA ILE A 128 1.01 -11.22 -8.72
C ILE A 128 1.51 -10.66 -7.38
N SER A 129 0.73 -10.82 -6.32
CA SER A 129 1.04 -10.29 -4.99
C SER A 129 2.28 -10.94 -4.37
N MET A 130 2.51 -12.22 -4.61
CA MET A 130 3.77 -12.88 -4.28
C MET A 130 4.97 -12.21 -4.95
N GLY A 131 4.86 -11.88 -6.24
CA GLY A 131 5.90 -11.16 -6.98
C GLY A 131 6.11 -9.73 -6.47
N LEU A 132 5.02 -9.01 -6.18
CA LEU A 132 5.09 -7.66 -5.62
C LEU A 132 5.78 -7.63 -4.26
N THR A 133 5.57 -8.66 -3.43
CA THR A 133 6.26 -8.82 -2.14
C THR A 133 7.78 -8.89 -2.30
N PHE A 134 8.28 -9.61 -3.31
CA PHE A 134 9.70 -9.62 -3.65
C PHE A 134 10.22 -8.23 -3.97
N LEU A 135 9.50 -7.51 -4.84
CA LEU A 135 9.91 -6.18 -5.27
C LEU A 135 9.96 -5.22 -4.10
N GLU A 136 8.94 -5.23 -3.23
CA GLU A 136 8.87 -4.37 -2.06
C GLU A 136 9.97 -4.67 -1.04
N THR A 137 10.20 -5.94 -0.74
CA THR A 137 11.21 -6.39 0.23
C THR A 137 12.62 -5.99 -0.19
N ILE A 138 12.89 -5.88 -1.50
CA ILE A 138 14.23 -5.64 -2.04
C ILE A 138 14.43 -4.18 -2.45
N ALA A 139 13.46 -3.56 -3.11
CA ALA A 139 13.60 -2.21 -3.63
C ALA A 139 13.70 -1.16 -2.50
N ASN A 140 12.95 -1.33 -1.41
CA ASN A 140 12.99 -0.40 -0.28
C ASN A 140 14.41 -0.23 0.30
N PRO A 141 15.08 -1.28 0.81
CA PRO A 141 16.43 -1.15 1.33
C PRO A 141 17.44 -0.77 0.24
N TYR A 142 17.25 -1.23 -0.99
CA TYR A 142 18.20 -0.94 -2.07
C TYR A 142 18.22 0.55 -2.43
N THR A 143 17.08 1.24 -2.43
CA THR A 143 17.05 2.70 -2.67
C THR A 143 17.79 3.49 -1.61
N THR A 144 17.87 3.00 -0.39
CA THR A 144 18.55 3.71 0.71
C THR A 144 20.06 3.68 0.60
N VAL A 145 20.62 2.67 -0.08
CA VAL A 145 22.07 2.48 -0.21
C VAL A 145 22.69 3.08 -1.49
N LEU A 146 21.87 3.57 -2.44
CA LEU A 146 22.31 4.11 -3.73
C LEU A 146 22.92 5.54 -3.66
N GLY A 147 23.51 5.92 -2.54
CA GLY A 147 24.18 7.21 -2.34
C GLY A 147 24.55 7.44 -0.87
N ALA A 148 24.93 8.67 -0.52
CA ALA A 148 25.36 8.98 0.85
C ALA A 148 24.24 8.68 1.87
N PRO A 149 24.56 8.05 3.03
CA PRO A 149 23.57 7.66 4.06
C PRO A 149 22.68 8.79 4.53
N LYS A 150 23.20 9.99 4.70
CA LYS A 150 22.46 11.19 5.12
C LYS A 150 21.26 11.54 4.23
N PHE A 151 21.22 11.06 2.99
CA PHE A 151 20.16 11.27 2.02
C PHE A 151 19.25 10.04 1.82
N ALA A 152 19.41 8.98 2.62
CA ALA A 152 18.62 7.75 2.47
C ALA A 152 17.11 8.02 2.54
N ALA A 153 16.66 8.81 3.52
CA ALA A 153 15.26 9.20 3.66
C ALA A 153 14.73 10.02 2.46
N VAL A 154 15.57 10.87 1.89
CA VAL A 154 15.19 11.65 0.70
C VAL A 154 15.00 10.74 -0.49
N ARG A 155 15.92 9.79 -0.72
CA ARG A 155 15.82 8.84 -1.83
C ARG A 155 14.58 7.96 -1.74
N ILE A 156 14.28 7.39 -0.58
CA ILE A 156 13.08 6.56 -0.43
C ILE A 156 11.80 7.37 -0.66
N ASN A 157 11.75 8.63 -0.22
CA ASN A 157 10.60 9.50 -0.47
C ASN A 157 10.43 9.85 -1.95
N ILE A 158 11.53 10.06 -2.69
CA ILE A 158 11.49 10.25 -4.15
C ILE A 158 10.97 8.97 -4.83
N ALA A 159 11.50 7.80 -4.47
CA ALA A 159 11.03 6.52 -5.02
C ALA A 159 9.54 6.28 -4.72
N GLN A 160 9.09 6.60 -3.50
CA GLN A 160 7.67 6.50 -3.11
C GLN A 160 6.77 7.52 -3.84
N SER A 161 7.31 8.56 -4.45
CA SER A 161 6.52 9.45 -5.33
C SER A 161 6.11 8.73 -6.62
N PHE A 162 6.97 7.88 -7.17
CA PHE A 162 6.63 7.00 -8.30
C PHE A 162 5.52 6.00 -7.92
N ASN A 163 5.53 5.49 -6.70
CA ASN A 163 4.45 4.70 -6.14
C ASN A 163 3.12 5.47 -6.15
N GLY A 164 3.13 6.74 -5.72
CA GLY A 164 1.93 7.58 -5.74
C GLY A 164 1.31 7.74 -7.13
N VAL A 165 2.13 7.85 -8.18
CA VAL A 165 1.66 7.89 -9.57
C VAL A 165 0.99 6.56 -9.97
N GLY A 166 1.56 5.43 -9.57
CA GLY A 166 0.99 4.10 -9.82
C GLY A 166 -0.39 3.93 -9.18
N TRP A 167 -0.56 4.39 -7.93
CA TRP A 167 -1.86 4.37 -7.24
C TRP A 167 -2.94 5.20 -7.95
N ILE A 168 -2.57 6.29 -8.64
CA ILE A 168 -3.52 7.08 -9.44
C ILE A 168 -3.85 6.37 -10.76
N LEU A 169 -2.83 5.87 -11.46
CA LEU A 169 -3.03 5.27 -12.79
C LEU A 169 -3.66 3.88 -12.73
N GLY A 170 -3.43 3.09 -11.67
CA GLY A 170 -4.00 1.77 -11.50
C GLY A 170 -5.53 1.75 -11.61
N PRO A 171 -6.25 2.48 -10.78
CA PRO A 171 -7.71 2.57 -10.88
C PRO A 171 -8.21 3.14 -12.20
N ILE A 172 -7.50 4.11 -12.81
CA ILE A 172 -7.89 4.67 -14.10
C ILE A 172 -7.87 3.57 -15.17
N LEU A 173 -6.77 2.81 -15.25
CA LEU A 173 -6.65 1.69 -16.19
C LEU A 173 -7.67 0.59 -15.86
N GLY A 174 -7.80 0.21 -14.60
CA GLY A 174 -8.82 -0.76 -14.17
C GLY A 174 -10.23 -0.32 -14.59
N GLY A 175 -10.57 0.94 -14.32
CA GLY A 175 -11.88 1.49 -14.69
C GLY A 175 -12.15 1.52 -16.20
N MET A 176 -11.12 1.69 -17.03
CA MET A 176 -11.26 1.68 -18.50
C MET A 176 -11.57 0.28 -19.07
N PHE A 177 -11.03 -0.77 -18.45
CA PHE A 177 -11.16 -2.14 -18.96
C PHE A 177 -12.19 -2.97 -18.19
N PHE A 178 -12.39 -2.69 -16.89
CA PHE A 178 -13.31 -3.47 -16.06
C PHE A 178 -14.76 -2.96 -16.10
N TYR A 179 -14.98 -1.73 -16.58
CA TYR A 179 -16.31 -1.15 -16.69
C TYR A 179 -16.55 -0.66 -18.13
N SER A 180 -17.04 -1.58 -18.97
CA SER A 180 -17.40 -1.26 -20.34
C SER A 180 -18.81 -0.66 -20.43
N SER A 181 -19.00 0.30 -21.32
CA SER A 181 -20.33 0.80 -21.69
C SER A 181 -21.19 -0.25 -22.39
N GLU A 182 -20.59 -1.32 -22.89
CA GLU A 182 -21.25 -2.45 -23.56
C GLU A 182 -21.73 -3.52 -22.58
N GLY A 183 -21.52 -3.34 -21.29
CA GLY A 183 -21.97 -4.21 -20.21
C GLY A 183 -20.89 -5.08 -19.59
N ALA A 184 -21.24 -5.79 -18.51
CA ALA A 184 -20.32 -6.59 -17.71
C ALA A 184 -19.71 -7.77 -18.50
N GLU A 185 -20.43 -8.37 -19.41
CA GLU A 185 -19.96 -9.49 -20.26
C GLU A 185 -18.80 -9.04 -21.17
N ALA A 186 -18.96 -7.90 -21.87
CA ALA A 186 -17.92 -7.34 -22.73
C ALA A 186 -16.68 -6.91 -21.93
N ALA A 187 -16.88 -6.32 -20.77
CA ALA A 187 -15.80 -5.96 -19.85
C ALA A 187 -15.03 -7.20 -19.37
N HIS A 188 -15.74 -8.30 -19.07
CA HIS A 188 -15.13 -9.55 -18.65
C HIS A 188 -14.25 -10.17 -19.74
N GLN A 189 -14.70 -10.21 -20.99
CA GLN A 189 -13.90 -10.70 -22.10
C GLN A 189 -12.61 -9.92 -22.34
N GLN A 190 -12.56 -8.66 -21.93
CA GLN A 190 -11.40 -7.78 -22.06
C GLN A 190 -10.51 -7.73 -20.82
N LEU A 191 -10.88 -8.41 -19.73
CA LEU A 191 -10.21 -8.34 -18.43
C LEU A 191 -8.73 -8.75 -18.49
N TRP A 192 -8.35 -9.65 -19.38
CA TRP A 192 -6.96 -10.07 -19.56
C TRP A 192 -6.07 -9.00 -20.21
N ILE A 193 -6.64 -8.04 -20.98
CA ILE A 193 -5.88 -7.07 -21.78
C ILE A 193 -4.95 -6.20 -20.93
N PRO A 194 -5.41 -5.52 -19.87
CA PRO A 194 -4.54 -4.70 -19.04
C PRO A 194 -3.46 -5.53 -18.34
N TYR A 195 -3.77 -6.75 -17.93
CA TYR A 195 -2.77 -7.64 -17.31
C TYR A 195 -1.73 -8.13 -18.30
N ALA A 196 -2.12 -8.45 -19.55
CA ALA A 196 -1.15 -8.75 -20.61
C ALA A 196 -0.26 -7.56 -20.94
N GLY A 197 -0.80 -6.35 -20.94
CA GLY A 197 -0.04 -5.11 -21.09
C GLY A 197 0.99 -4.92 -19.95
N ILE A 198 0.56 -5.12 -18.70
CA ILE A 198 1.45 -5.10 -17.54
C ILE A 198 2.52 -6.18 -17.66
N ALA A 199 2.16 -7.41 -18.04
CA ALA A 199 3.12 -8.50 -18.23
C ALA A 199 4.19 -8.13 -19.26
N GLY A 200 3.80 -7.52 -20.40
CA GLY A 200 4.74 -7.01 -21.41
C GLY A 200 5.69 -5.96 -20.83
N GLY A 201 5.17 -4.98 -20.08
CA GLY A 201 5.98 -3.97 -19.40
C GLY A 201 6.92 -4.56 -18.36
N VAL A 202 6.46 -5.53 -17.57
CA VAL A 202 7.26 -6.25 -16.57
C VAL A 202 8.37 -7.06 -17.21
N LEU A 203 8.07 -7.78 -18.30
CA LEU A 203 9.10 -8.55 -19.05
C LEU A 203 10.14 -7.63 -19.68
N LEU A 204 9.72 -6.49 -20.26
CA LEU A 204 10.65 -5.49 -20.77
C LEU A 204 11.55 -4.96 -19.64
N LEU A 205 10.96 -4.64 -18.48
CA LEU A 205 11.70 -4.19 -17.32
C LEU A 205 12.69 -5.27 -16.82
N ALA A 206 12.27 -6.54 -16.80
CA ALA A 206 13.13 -7.66 -16.44
C ALA A 206 14.31 -7.80 -17.41
N ILE A 207 14.08 -7.64 -18.72
CA ILE A 207 15.14 -7.62 -19.73
C ILE A 207 16.13 -6.48 -19.45
N VAL A 208 15.63 -5.27 -19.15
CA VAL A 208 16.51 -4.14 -18.79
C VAL A 208 17.35 -4.47 -17.55
N PHE A 209 16.75 -5.05 -16.50
CA PHE A 209 17.48 -5.47 -15.29
C PHE A 209 18.52 -6.57 -15.57
N LEU A 210 18.28 -7.45 -16.55
CA LEU A 210 19.27 -8.46 -16.94
C LEU A 210 20.56 -7.85 -17.46
N PHE A 211 20.47 -6.77 -18.23
CA PHE A 211 21.64 -6.12 -18.83
C PHE A 211 22.29 -5.05 -17.94
N VAL A 212 21.52 -4.43 -17.02
CA VAL A 212 22.05 -3.43 -16.09
C VAL A 212 22.86 -4.10 -14.99
N ARG A 213 24.06 -3.59 -14.75
CA ARG A 213 24.87 -3.98 -13.59
C ARG A 213 24.38 -3.22 -12.37
N LEU A 214 23.73 -3.93 -11.47
CA LEU A 214 23.36 -3.38 -10.17
C LEU A 214 24.57 -3.48 -9.24
N PRO A 215 25.03 -2.37 -8.63
CA PRO A 215 26.09 -2.44 -7.64
C PRO A 215 25.60 -3.25 -6.43
N GLU A 216 26.33 -4.31 -6.08
CA GLU A 216 26.13 -5.01 -4.82
C GLU A 216 26.75 -4.17 -3.70
N ILE A 217 25.97 -3.21 -3.23
CA ILE A 217 26.35 -2.42 -2.08
C ILE A 217 25.96 -3.29 -0.87
N GLN A 218 26.95 -3.86 -0.21
CA GLN A 218 26.76 -4.38 1.14
C GLN A 218 26.40 -3.15 1.98
N ALA A 219 25.11 -2.99 2.27
CA ALA A 219 24.74 -2.07 3.33
C ALA A 219 25.52 -2.55 4.55
N PRO A 220 26.32 -1.70 5.21
CA PRO A 220 26.59 -1.94 6.61
C PRO A 220 25.24 -2.17 7.24
N ASP A 221 25.13 -3.13 8.14
CA ASP A 221 23.88 -3.53 8.80
C ASP A 221 23.21 -2.41 9.63
N ASP A 222 23.46 -1.18 9.26
CA ASP A 222 23.21 0.05 9.98
C ASP A 222 21.93 0.76 9.51
N TYR A 223 20.78 0.13 9.73
CA TYR A 223 19.68 0.91 10.27
C TYR A 223 19.89 1.03 11.79
N HIS A 224 21.07 1.51 12.16
CA HIS A 224 21.31 2.04 13.50
C HIS A 224 20.61 3.40 13.58
N LEU A 225 19.37 3.41 13.95
CA LEU A 225 18.89 4.47 14.82
C LEU A 225 19.66 4.25 16.13
N THR A 226 20.73 5.06 16.26
CA THR A 226 21.63 5.19 17.41
C THR A 226 21.06 4.64 18.71
N ASP A 227 21.83 3.79 19.28
CA ASP A 227 22.09 3.34 20.62
C ASP A 227 22.03 1.82 20.76
N SER A 228 23.12 1.19 20.29
CA SER A 228 23.48 -0.17 20.67
C SER A 228 23.95 -0.16 22.13
N THR A 229 23.04 -0.48 23.03
CA THR A 229 23.43 -0.93 24.36
C THR A 229 23.63 -2.45 24.28
N PRO A 230 24.86 -2.98 24.38
CA PRO A 230 25.09 -4.42 24.43
C PRO A 230 24.50 -4.97 25.73
N GLY A 231 23.59 -5.93 25.66
CA GLY A 231 23.35 -6.76 26.84
C GLY A 231 21.92 -7.11 27.25
N THR A 232 20.90 -7.02 26.42
CA THR A 232 19.60 -7.59 26.83
C THR A 232 19.16 -8.75 25.95
N SER A 233 19.27 -9.97 26.50
CA SER A 233 18.78 -11.21 25.89
C SER A 233 17.24 -11.35 25.90
N LYS A 234 16.51 -10.25 26.15
CA LYS A 234 15.03 -10.26 26.23
C LYS A 234 14.42 -10.49 24.86
N SER A 235 13.39 -11.34 24.80
CA SER A 235 12.59 -11.56 23.58
C SER A 235 11.99 -10.26 23.08
N ILE A 236 11.84 -10.10 21.74
CA ILE A 236 11.12 -8.94 21.14
C ILE A 236 9.69 -8.85 21.68
N TRP A 237 9.07 -9.97 21.99
CA TRP A 237 7.72 -10.04 22.55
C TRP A 237 7.61 -9.54 24.00
N SER A 238 8.73 -9.29 24.67
CA SER A 238 8.73 -8.65 25.99
C SER A 238 8.63 -7.13 25.93
N HIS A 239 8.58 -6.54 24.73
CA HIS A 239 8.45 -5.11 24.52
C HIS A 239 6.99 -4.73 24.18
N PRO A 240 6.21 -4.16 25.13
CA PRO A 240 4.78 -3.89 24.91
C PRO A 240 4.50 -2.97 23.72
N HIS A 241 5.36 -1.97 23.48
CA HIS A 241 5.22 -1.07 22.33
C HIS A 241 5.33 -1.81 20.99
N PHE A 242 6.19 -2.84 20.90
CA PHE A 242 6.32 -3.67 19.70
C PHE A 242 5.08 -4.56 19.50
N VAL A 243 4.64 -5.27 20.56
CA VAL A 243 3.44 -6.12 20.46
C VAL A 243 2.23 -5.32 20.02
N MET A 244 2.04 -4.17 20.64
CA MET A 244 0.94 -3.27 20.28
C MET A 244 1.10 -2.64 18.90
N ALA A 245 2.34 -2.47 18.40
CA ALA A 245 2.58 -2.06 17.02
C ALA A 245 2.11 -3.11 16.01
N VAL A 246 2.38 -4.40 16.26
CA VAL A 246 1.89 -5.50 15.42
C VAL A 246 0.36 -5.50 15.37
N VAL A 247 -0.29 -5.33 16.53
CA VAL A 247 -1.75 -5.22 16.61
C VAL A 247 -2.27 -3.99 15.87
N ALA A 248 -1.67 -2.82 16.11
CA ALA A 248 -2.07 -1.57 15.46
C ALA A 248 -1.90 -1.64 13.94
N GLN A 249 -0.82 -2.27 13.47
CA GLN A 249 -0.55 -2.46 12.04
C GLN A 249 -1.60 -3.37 11.38
N PHE A 250 -1.97 -4.46 12.05
CA PHE A 250 -3.04 -5.34 11.60
C PHE A 250 -4.36 -4.57 11.41
N PHE A 251 -4.80 -3.82 12.41
CA PHE A 251 -6.03 -3.05 12.32
C PHE A 251 -5.95 -1.87 11.35
N TYR A 252 -4.78 -1.23 11.24
CA TYR A 252 -4.59 -0.16 10.26
C TYR A 252 -4.75 -0.66 8.83
N VAL A 253 -4.03 -1.74 8.45
CA VAL A 253 -4.12 -2.29 7.10
C VAL A 253 -5.50 -2.88 6.83
N ALA A 254 -6.14 -3.45 7.84
CA ALA A 254 -7.52 -3.89 7.79
C ALA A 254 -8.50 -2.76 7.41
N ALA A 255 -8.37 -1.59 8.06
CA ALA A 255 -9.17 -0.41 7.73
C ALA A 255 -8.86 0.12 6.33
N GLN A 256 -7.59 0.26 5.99
CA GLN A 256 -7.14 0.76 4.70
C GLN A 256 -7.67 -0.09 3.54
N ALA A 257 -7.46 -1.41 3.61
CA ALA A 257 -7.90 -2.34 2.58
C ALA A 257 -9.42 -2.33 2.42
N GLY A 258 -10.16 -2.30 3.52
CA GLY A 258 -11.63 -2.22 3.47
C GLY A 258 -12.14 -0.93 2.83
N ILE A 259 -11.54 0.21 3.17
CA ILE A 259 -11.92 1.52 2.60
C ILE A 259 -11.61 1.54 1.11
N PHE A 260 -10.44 1.05 0.67
CA PHE A 260 -10.05 1.05 -0.73
C PHE A 260 -10.95 0.13 -1.55
N ALA A 261 -11.13 -1.12 -1.12
CA ALA A 261 -11.94 -2.12 -1.82
C ALA A 261 -13.42 -1.71 -1.97
N PHE A 262 -13.99 -1.09 -0.93
CA PHE A 262 -15.41 -0.73 -0.94
C PHE A 262 -15.71 0.74 -1.23
N PHE A 263 -14.70 1.51 -1.67
CA PHE A 263 -14.89 2.90 -2.07
C PHE A 263 -15.93 3.03 -3.16
N ILE A 264 -15.79 2.27 -4.24
CA ILE A 264 -16.70 2.31 -5.41
C ILE A 264 -18.12 1.90 -4.98
N ASN A 265 -18.24 0.81 -4.21
CA ASN A 265 -19.53 0.35 -3.70
C ASN A 265 -20.25 1.44 -2.90
N TYR A 266 -19.52 2.17 -2.05
CA TYR A 266 -20.08 3.24 -1.26
C TYR A 266 -20.56 4.41 -2.13
N VAL A 267 -19.71 4.86 -3.06
CA VAL A 267 -20.05 6.00 -3.94
C VAL A 267 -21.28 5.71 -4.78
N VAL A 268 -21.34 4.52 -5.39
CA VAL A 268 -22.46 4.14 -6.29
C VAL A 268 -23.76 3.90 -5.53
N ALA A 269 -23.70 3.43 -4.28
CA ALA A 269 -24.86 3.05 -3.50
C ALA A 269 -25.46 4.18 -2.64
N GLU A 270 -24.59 5.07 -2.10
CA GLU A 270 -24.98 5.95 -1.01
C GLU A 270 -24.90 7.46 -1.37
N ILE A 271 -24.20 7.83 -2.45
CA ILE A 271 -24.07 9.24 -2.82
C ILE A 271 -25.31 9.73 -3.56
N PRO A 272 -25.83 10.91 -3.19
CA PRO A 272 -27.01 11.50 -3.84
C PRO A 272 -26.81 11.73 -5.34
N PRO A 273 -27.92 11.87 -6.10
CA PRO A 273 -27.84 12.17 -7.53
C PRO A 273 -27.04 13.45 -7.81
N VAL A 274 -26.32 13.43 -8.92
CA VAL A 274 -25.62 14.59 -9.47
C VAL A 274 -26.55 15.39 -10.36
N GLY A 275 -26.38 16.71 -10.43
CA GLY A 275 -27.15 17.53 -11.35
C GLY A 275 -26.77 17.24 -12.82
N GLU A 276 -27.67 17.56 -13.76
CA GLU A 276 -27.46 17.33 -15.20
C GLU A 276 -26.15 17.97 -15.71
N ALA A 277 -25.74 19.10 -15.13
CA ALA A 277 -24.46 19.76 -15.44
C ALA A 277 -23.22 18.87 -15.26
N TRP A 278 -23.31 17.81 -14.45
CA TRP A 278 -22.23 16.87 -14.20
C TRP A 278 -22.16 15.73 -15.22
N ARG A 279 -23.15 15.57 -16.09
CA ARG A 279 -23.23 14.50 -17.11
C ARG A 279 -21.99 14.43 -18.01
N ASN A 280 -21.44 15.56 -18.37
CA ASN A 280 -20.25 15.64 -19.24
C ASN A 280 -19.01 16.15 -18.49
N ASN A 281 -18.99 16.03 -17.17
CA ASN A 281 -17.89 16.53 -16.36
C ASN A 281 -16.62 15.69 -16.59
N PHE A 282 -15.51 16.38 -16.88
CA PHE A 282 -14.20 15.75 -17.12
C PHE A 282 -13.74 14.86 -15.95
N TRP A 283 -13.96 15.32 -14.72
CA TRP A 283 -13.52 14.60 -13.51
C TRP A 283 -14.25 13.28 -13.28
N LEU A 284 -15.47 13.15 -13.79
CA LEU A 284 -16.21 11.89 -13.79
C LEU A 284 -15.96 11.05 -15.03
N GLY A 285 -15.34 11.62 -16.07
CA GLY A 285 -15.04 10.93 -17.32
C GLY A 285 -16.09 11.07 -18.40
N GLY A 286 -16.78 12.19 -18.40
CA GLY A 286 -17.85 12.46 -19.35
C GLY A 286 -19.10 11.61 -19.11
N SER A 287 -19.82 11.29 -20.15
CA SER A 287 -21.09 10.53 -20.09
C SER A 287 -20.96 9.14 -19.48
N ALA A 288 -19.79 8.50 -19.59
CA ALA A 288 -19.53 7.20 -18.97
C ALA A 288 -19.34 7.26 -17.43
N GLY A 289 -19.05 8.43 -16.89
CA GLY A 289 -18.88 8.64 -15.45
C GLY A 289 -20.18 8.77 -14.67
N VAL A 290 -21.32 8.79 -15.35
CA VAL A 290 -22.65 8.88 -14.74
C VAL A 290 -23.59 7.85 -15.35
N THR A 291 -24.59 7.46 -14.59
CA THR A 291 -25.64 6.53 -15.00
C THR A 291 -27.00 7.11 -14.63
N GLU A 292 -27.99 6.94 -15.50
CA GLU A 292 -29.36 7.38 -15.24
C GLU A 292 -30.14 6.28 -14.51
N ARG A 293 -30.79 6.66 -13.40
CA ARG A 293 -31.70 5.77 -12.65
C ARG A 293 -32.96 6.56 -12.27
N ALA A 294 -34.11 6.11 -12.71
CA ALA A 294 -35.42 6.74 -12.40
C ALA A 294 -35.44 8.25 -12.69
N GLY A 295 -34.87 8.68 -13.82
CA GLY A 295 -34.85 10.10 -14.23
C GLY A 295 -33.82 10.98 -13.50
N ASN A 296 -32.96 10.40 -12.66
CA ASN A 296 -31.88 11.11 -11.99
C ASN A 296 -30.51 10.55 -12.39
N TRP A 297 -29.49 11.41 -12.41
CA TRP A 297 -28.12 11.05 -12.71
C TRP A 297 -27.35 10.69 -11.45
N TYR A 298 -26.69 9.55 -11.44
CA TYR A 298 -25.85 9.06 -10.36
C TYR A 298 -24.43 8.82 -10.86
N VAL A 299 -23.45 8.82 -9.96
CA VAL A 299 -22.06 8.43 -10.28
C VAL A 299 -22.04 6.95 -10.66
N SER A 300 -21.47 6.62 -11.82
CA SER A 300 -21.25 5.23 -12.25
C SER A 300 -20.03 4.60 -11.58
N GLU A 301 -19.83 3.29 -11.75
CA GLU A 301 -18.62 2.58 -11.29
C GLU A 301 -17.36 3.20 -11.89
N GLN A 302 -17.40 3.54 -13.18
CA GLN A 302 -16.28 4.21 -13.87
C GLN A 302 -16.04 5.61 -13.32
N GLY A 303 -17.10 6.37 -13.04
CA GLY A 303 -17.00 7.68 -12.39
C GLY A 303 -16.42 7.58 -10.99
N ALA A 304 -16.90 6.62 -10.20
CA ALA A 304 -16.39 6.36 -8.85
C ALA A 304 -14.89 5.96 -8.85
N THR A 305 -14.47 5.16 -9.83
CA THR A 305 -13.05 4.80 -10.02
C THR A 305 -12.17 6.01 -10.30
N LYS A 306 -12.65 6.96 -11.13
CA LYS A 306 -11.94 8.22 -11.39
C LYS A 306 -11.89 9.11 -10.15
N LEU A 307 -12.98 9.19 -9.38
CA LEU A 307 -12.99 9.90 -8.10
C LEU A 307 -11.99 9.31 -7.11
N LEU A 308 -11.90 7.99 -7.03
CA LEU A 308 -10.89 7.30 -6.23
C LEU A 308 -9.47 7.71 -6.65
N ALA A 309 -9.18 7.65 -7.96
CA ALA A 309 -7.87 7.96 -8.50
C ALA A 309 -7.50 9.44 -8.31
N TYR A 310 -8.35 10.36 -8.77
CA TYR A 310 -8.03 11.79 -8.82
C TYR A 310 -8.11 12.47 -7.46
N PHE A 311 -9.02 12.06 -6.59
CA PHE A 311 -9.22 12.69 -5.28
C PHE A 311 -8.69 11.81 -4.14
N GLY A 312 -9.09 10.55 -4.06
CA GLY A 312 -8.69 9.64 -2.98
C GLY A 312 -7.17 9.48 -2.92
N PHE A 313 -6.56 8.94 -3.96
CA PHE A 313 -5.12 8.67 -3.96
C PHE A 313 -4.26 9.93 -4.09
N THR A 314 -4.77 11.01 -4.69
CA THR A 314 -4.06 12.30 -4.66
C THR A 314 -4.01 12.87 -3.24
N LEU A 315 -5.12 12.82 -2.48
CA LEU A 315 -5.12 13.23 -1.08
C LEU A 315 -4.24 12.32 -0.20
N PHE A 316 -4.18 11.03 -0.51
CA PHE A 316 -3.25 10.11 0.14
C PHE A 316 -1.79 10.52 -0.10
N LEU A 317 -1.43 10.86 -1.33
CA LEU A 317 -0.09 11.35 -1.69
C LEU A 317 0.23 12.70 -1.01
N LEU A 318 -0.71 13.65 -1.03
CA LEU A 318 -0.57 14.94 -0.37
C LEU A 318 -0.44 14.80 1.16
N GLY A 319 -1.24 13.91 1.76
CA GLY A 319 -1.17 13.59 3.18
C GLY A 319 0.18 13.00 3.57
N ARG A 320 0.80 12.18 2.70
CA ARG A 320 2.14 11.62 2.91
C ARG A 320 3.22 12.71 2.85
N ALA A 321 3.14 13.62 1.89
CA ALA A 321 4.10 14.71 1.73
C ALA A 321 4.01 15.72 2.90
N THR A 322 2.79 16.17 3.23
CA THR A 322 2.55 17.11 4.35
C THR A 322 2.82 16.44 5.70
N GLY A 323 2.47 15.17 5.83
CA GLY A 323 2.71 14.38 7.02
C GLY A 323 4.20 14.23 7.35
N ALA A 324 5.06 14.04 6.34
CA ALA A 324 6.51 14.01 6.54
C ALA A 324 7.02 15.33 7.14
N TRP A 325 6.49 16.48 6.69
CA TRP A 325 6.82 17.79 7.24
C TRP A 325 6.30 17.95 8.67
N ILE A 326 5.08 17.50 8.98
CA ILE A 326 4.50 17.56 10.34
C ILE A 326 5.32 16.68 11.30
N LEU A 327 5.68 15.46 10.87
CA LEU A 327 6.49 14.51 11.64
C LEU A 327 7.90 15.05 11.98
N SER A 328 8.42 16.01 11.20
CA SER A 328 9.68 16.69 11.53
C SER A 328 9.55 17.66 12.71
N LYS A 329 8.33 18.07 13.09
CA LYS A 329 8.05 19.07 14.13
C LYS A 329 7.27 18.53 15.32
N VAL A 330 6.50 17.48 15.13
CA VAL A 330 5.60 16.90 16.13
C VAL A 330 5.96 15.43 16.37
N PRO A 331 5.98 14.97 17.64
CA PRO A 331 6.26 13.56 17.94
C PRO A 331 5.35 12.60 17.18
N ALA A 332 5.95 11.59 16.57
CA ALA A 332 5.29 10.65 15.65
C ALA A 332 4.04 9.98 16.27
N TYR A 333 4.10 9.60 17.55
CA TYR A 333 2.98 8.97 18.25
C TYR A 333 1.77 9.91 18.39
N ARG A 334 2.00 11.23 18.55
CA ARG A 334 0.90 12.22 18.61
C ARG A 334 0.26 12.42 17.24
N VAL A 335 1.08 12.59 16.20
CA VAL A 335 0.58 12.72 14.81
C VAL A 335 -0.29 11.52 14.46
N MET A 336 0.20 10.31 14.72
CA MET A 336 -0.52 9.08 14.46
C MET A 336 -1.85 9.01 15.24
N GLY A 337 -1.83 9.30 16.56
CA GLY A 337 -3.03 9.29 17.39
C GLY A 337 -4.08 10.29 16.92
N ILE A 338 -3.67 11.53 16.59
CA ILE A 338 -4.57 12.57 16.09
C ILE A 338 -5.14 12.20 14.73
N TYR A 339 -4.32 11.70 13.80
CA TYR A 339 -4.78 11.30 12.47
C TYR A 339 -5.74 10.10 12.53
N ALA A 340 -5.47 9.13 13.43
CA ALA A 340 -6.37 8.01 13.65
C ALA A 340 -7.71 8.47 14.24
N LEU A 341 -7.70 9.40 15.20
CA LEU A 341 -8.92 9.98 15.75
C LEU A 341 -9.69 10.80 14.71
N ALA A 342 -8.99 11.55 13.84
CA ALA A 342 -9.61 12.24 12.71
C ALA A 342 -10.30 11.24 11.77
N ASN A 343 -9.68 10.08 11.49
CA ASN A 343 -10.32 9.03 10.70
C ASN A 343 -11.54 8.42 11.39
N VAL A 344 -11.55 8.27 12.72
CA VAL A 344 -12.77 7.86 13.45
C VAL A 344 -13.89 8.87 13.18
N ALA A 345 -13.61 10.18 13.23
CA ALA A 345 -14.59 11.22 12.92
C ALA A 345 -15.05 11.17 11.45
N MET A 346 -14.13 10.92 10.50
CA MET A 346 -14.50 10.75 9.08
C MET A 346 -15.41 9.54 8.88
N MET A 347 -15.09 8.40 9.49
CA MET A 347 -15.96 7.21 9.44
C MET A 347 -17.34 7.45 10.06
N ALA A 348 -17.40 8.16 11.18
CA ALA A 348 -18.68 8.57 11.76
C ALA A 348 -19.50 9.43 10.79
N GLY A 349 -18.89 10.40 10.12
CA GLY A 349 -19.54 11.22 9.08
C GLY A 349 -20.08 10.40 7.90
N ILE A 350 -19.41 9.31 7.54
CA ILE A 350 -19.87 8.37 6.49
C ILE A 350 -21.09 7.57 7.00
N VAL A 351 -21.02 7.04 8.22
CA VAL A 351 -22.08 6.24 8.84
C VAL A 351 -23.37 7.06 9.01
N LEU A 352 -23.25 8.36 9.29
CA LEU A 352 -24.38 9.28 9.45
C LEU A 352 -25.10 9.64 8.14
N LYS A 353 -24.62 9.18 6.98
CA LYS A 353 -25.25 9.40 5.66
C LYS A 353 -25.50 10.88 5.32
N LEU A 354 -24.48 11.73 5.52
CA LEU A 354 -24.58 13.17 5.29
C LEU A 354 -24.48 13.57 3.80
N GLY A 355 -24.72 12.62 2.88
CA GLY A 355 -24.69 12.85 1.44
C GLY A 355 -23.31 13.26 0.94
N TRP A 356 -23.18 14.39 0.28
CA TRP A 356 -21.90 14.89 -0.27
C TRP A 356 -20.82 15.15 0.80
N LEU A 357 -21.23 15.49 2.04
CA LEU A 357 -20.28 15.63 3.15
C LEU A 357 -19.66 14.28 3.52
N SER A 358 -20.41 13.18 3.42
CA SER A 358 -19.86 11.84 3.64
C SER A 358 -18.83 11.46 2.58
N LEU A 359 -19.02 11.88 1.32
CA LEU A 359 -18.01 11.70 0.27
C LEU A 359 -16.76 12.52 0.57
N GLY A 360 -16.92 13.77 1.04
CA GLY A 360 -15.82 14.60 1.50
C GLY A 360 -15.06 13.96 2.68
N ALA A 361 -15.78 13.39 3.64
CA ALA A 361 -15.19 12.65 4.74
C ALA A 361 -14.43 11.41 4.26
N LEU A 362 -14.97 10.68 3.28
CA LEU A 362 -14.31 9.53 2.67
C LEU A 362 -12.98 9.95 1.99
N PHE A 363 -12.95 11.03 1.25
CA PHE A 363 -11.72 11.56 0.66
C PHE A 363 -10.71 12.00 1.73
N MET A 364 -11.16 12.72 2.75
CA MET A 364 -10.27 13.15 3.85
C MET A 364 -9.70 11.97 4.63
N SER A 365 -10.37 10.83 4.66
CA SER A 365 -9.83 9.62 5.28
C SER A 365 -8.54 9.14 4.61
N PHE A 366 -8.43 9.27 3.29
CA PHE A 366 -7.19 8.94 2.56
C PHE A 366 -6.02 9.82 3.00
N PHE A 367 -6.26 11.12 3.19
CA PHE A 367 -5.26 12.04 3.70
C PHE A 367 -4.73 11.61 5.07
N PHE A 368 -5.62 11.36 6.03
CA PHE A 368 -5.22 10.99 7.39
C PHE A 368 -4.62 9.58 7.47
N MET A 369 -5.00 8.63 6.61
CA MET A 369 -4.39 7.30 6.56
C MET A 369 -2.92 7.32 6.10
N SER A 370 -2.53 8.27 5.28
CA SER A 370 -1.32 8.25 4.46
C SER A 370 -0.01 8.01 5.23
N VAL A 371 0.12 8.51 6.44
CA VAL A 371 1.35 8.43 7.26
C VAL A 371 1.31 7.31 8.31
N MET A 372 0.17 6.63 8.50
CA MET A 372 0.02 5.70 9.63
C MET A 372 0.90 4.48 9.49
N PHE A 373 0.95 3.85 8.31
CA PHE A 373 1.77 2.66 8.08
C PHE A 373 3.24 2.85 8.49
N PRO A 374 3.97 3.82 7.91
CA PRO A 374 5.36 4.03 8.25
C PRO A 374 5.56 4.50 9.70
N THR A 375 4.60 5.20 10.27
CA THR A 375 4.69 5.68 11.65
C THR A 375 4.52 4.53 12.65
N ILE A 376 3.54 3.64 12.46
CA ILE A 376 3.37 2.43 13.30
C ILE A 376 4.63 1.57 13.22
N PHE A 377 5.15 1.37 12.00
CA PHE A 377 6.36 0.61 11.77
C PHE A 377 7.55 1.18 12.55
N ALA A 378 7.83 2.49 12.41
CA ALA A 378 8.94 3.15 13.09
C ALA A 378 8.80 3.11 14.61
N LEU A 379 7.60 3.36 15.14
CA LEU A 379 7.32 3.30 16.58
C LEU A 379 7.45 1.87 17.13
N GLY A 380 7.10 0.87 16.33
CA GLY A 380 7.17 -0.54 16.70
C GLY A 380 8.60 -1.07 16.85
N ILE A 381 9.50 -0.68 15.95
CA ILE A 381 10.89 -1.14 15.98
C ILE A 381 11.80 -0.29 16.87
N HIS A 382 11.26 0.79 17.44
CA HIS A 382 12.03 1.74 18.26
C HIS A 382 12.73 1.03 19.45
N GLY A 383 14.04 1.24 19.58
CA GLY A 383 14.84 0.70 20.70
C GLY A 383 15.10 -0.81 20.67
N LEU A 384 14.78 -1.54 19.59
CA LEU A 384 14.99 -2.97 19.48
C LEU A 384 16.39 -3.37 18.98
N GLY A 385 17.22 -2.41 18.54
CA GLY A 385 18.60 -2.65 18.09
C GLY A 385 18.68 -3.73 17.00
N GLU A 386 19.59 -4.69 17.15
CA GLU A 386 19.81 -5.80 16.19
C GLU A 386 18.56 -6.64 15.93
N LYS A 387 17.59 -6.67 16.86
CA LYS A 387 16.34 -7.40 16.71
C LYS A 387 15.31 -6.69 15.84
N SER A 388 15.58 -5.46 15.43
CA SER A 388 14.69 -4.66 14.54
C SER A 388 14.37 -5.37 13.23
N LYS A 389 15.32 -6.12 12.65
CA LYS A 389 15.09 -6.90 11.41
C LYS A 389 14.00 -7.96 11.60
N LEU A 390 14.08 -8.72 12.71
CA LEU A 390 13.08 -9.73 13.03
C LEU A 390 11.73 -9.08 13.40
N ALA A 391 11.77 -8.01 14.18
CA ALA A 391 10.58 -7.25 14.55
C ALA A 391 9.85 -6.67 13.31
N SER A 392 10.60 -6.14 12.34
CA SER A 392 10.07 -5.65 11.07
C SER A 392 9.29 -6.73 10.31
N SER A 393 9.80 -7.96 10.28
CA SER A 393 9.11 -9.08 9.60
C SER A 393 7.74 -9.35 10.22
N PHE A 394 7.59 -9.29 11.55
CA PHE A 394 6.30 -9.49 12.21
C PHE A 394 5.34 -8.33 11.98
N ILE A 395 5.83 -7.08 11.93
CA ILE A 395 4.99 -5.93 11.60
C ILE A 395 4.50 -6.03 10.13
N VAL A 396 5.35 -6.49 9.21
CA VAL A 396 4.95 -6.76 7.82
C VAL A 396 3.96 -7.91 7.74
N MET A 397 4.13 -9.00 8.50
CA MET A 397 3.16 -10.09 8.56
C MET A 397 1.78 -9.63 9.05
N ALA A 398 1.71 -8.59 9.88
CA ALA A 398 0.44 -8.01 10.34
C ALA A 398 -0.40 -7.37 9.20
N ILE A 399 0.18 -7.16 8.01
CA ILE A 399 -0.53 -6.73 6.79
C ILE A 399 -1.68 -7.70 6.45
N MET A 400 -1.65 -8.94 6.95
CA MET A 400 -2.73 -9.92 6.85
C MET A 400 -4.09 -9.40 7.37
N GLY A 401 -4.13 -8.33 8.16
CA GLY A 401 -5.37 -7.64 8.52
C GLY A 401 -6.22 -7.23 7.31
N GLY A 402 -5.55 -6.86 6.21
CA GLY A 402 -6.21 -6.55 4.94
C GLY A 402 -6.86 -7.75 4.24
N ALA A 403 -6.52 -8.98 4.63
CA ALA A 403 -7.19 -10.19 4.11
C ALA A 403 -8.50 -10.50 4.84
N LEU A 404 -8.55 -10.26 6.14
CA LEU A 404 -9.62 -10.78 7.01
C LEU A 404 -10.74 -9.76 7.21
N VAL A 405 -10.40 -8.53 7.52
CA VAL A 405 -11.38 -7.51 7.95
C VAL A 405 -12.23 -6.97 6.81
N PRO A 406 -11.76 -6.77 5.57
CA PRO A 406 -12.63 -6.38 4.47
C PRO A 406 -13.78 -7.36 4.23
N LYS A 407 -13.58 -8.65 4.49
CA LYS A 407 -14.66 -9.64 4.43
C LYS A 407 -15.77 -9.37 5.43
N LEU A 408 -15.42 -9.00 6.67
CA LEU A 408 -16.37 -8.56 7.67
C LEU A 408 -17.10 -7.28 7.23
N MET A 409 -16.37 -6.32 6.70
CA MET A 409 -16.92 -5.07 6.17
C MET A 409 -17.91 -5.35 5.01
N GLY A 410 -17.55 -6.23 4.09
CA GLY A 410 -18.42 -6.67 3.00
C GLY A 410 -19.70 -7.32 3.51
N TRP A 411 -19.60 -8.22 4.48
CA TRP A 411 -20.78 -8.87 5.10
C TRP A 411 -21.72 -7.85 5.76
N VAL A 412 -21.18 -6.89 6.52
CA VAL A 412 -22.00 -5.80 7.09
C VAL A 412 -22.65 -4.98 5.97
N GLY A 413 -21.91 -4.70 4.89
CA GLY A 413 -22.41 -3.98 3.72
C GLY A 413 -23.55 -4.70 2.99
N ASP A 414 -23.52 -6.05 2.94
CA ASP A 414 -24.58 -6.87 2.36
C ASP A 414 -25.85 -6.88 3.24
N VAL A 415 -25.69 -6.96 4.57
CA VAL A 415 -26.83 -7.13 5.50
C VAL A 415 -27.45 -5.79 5.91
N ARG A 416 -26.63 -4.74 6.10
CA ARG A 416 -27.04 -3.47 6.73
C ARG A 416 -26.83 -2.24 5.85
N GLY A 417 -26.28 -2.42 4.64
CA GLY A 417 -25.96 -1.33 3.72
C GLY A 417 -24.54 -0.79 3.90
N MET A 418 -24.05 -0.14 2.84
CA MET A 418 -22.63 0.21 2.73
C MET A 418 -22.19 1.27 3.74
N SER A 419 -23.03 2.22 4.09
CA SER A 419 -22.70 3.24 5.11
C SER A 419 -22.40 2.62 6.48
N LEU A 420 -23.21 1.62 6.95
CA LEU A 420 -22.97 0.95 8.22
C LEU A 420 -21.74 0.03 8.20
N ALA A 421 -21.31 -0.43 7.03
CA ALA A 421 -20.07 -1.21 6.88
C ALA A 421 -18.84 -0.41 7.34
N PHE A 422 -18.87 0.92 7.25
CA PHE A 422 -17.78 1.78 7.71
C PHE A 422 -17.60 1.85 9.24
N LEU A 423 -18.52 1.25 10.02
CA LEU A 423 -18.29 0.99 11.45
C LEU A 423 -17.08 0.06 11.68
N VAL A 424 -16.80 -0.85 10.74
CA VAL A 424 -15.68 -1.78 10.83
C VAL A 424 -14.34 -1.03 10.79
N PRO A 425 -13.99 -0.23 9.75
CA PRO A 425 -12.78 0.57 9.77
C PRO A 425 -12.77 1.63 10.88
N MET A 426 -13.91 2.15 11.30
CA MET A 426 -13.99 3.06 12.45
C MET A 426 -13.46 2.38 13.72
N GLY A 427 -13.89 1.16 14.02
CA GLY A 427 -13.37 0.37 15.14
C GLY A 427 -11.85 0.09 15.03
N CYS A 428 -11.37 -0.18 13.83
CA CYS A 428 -9.95 -0.36 13.57
C CYS A 428 -9.15 0.93 13.89
N PHE A 429 -9.62 2.09 13.47
CA PHE A 429 -8.96 3.37 13.78
C PHE A 429 -8.98 3.72 15.26
N VAL A 430 -9.98 3.30 16.03
CA VAL A 430 -9.97 3.43 17.49
C VAL A 430 -8.79 2.68 18.10
N VAL A 431 -8.51 1.45 17.63
CA VAL A 431 -7.34 0.68 18.10
C VAL A 431 -6.03 1.39 17.75
N VAL A 432 -5.92 1.93 16.54
CA VAL A 432 -4.73 2.68 16.11
C VAL A 432 -4.55 3.95 16.93
N ALA A 433 -5.62 4.70 17.20
CA ALA A 433 -5.59 5.89 18.04
C ALA A 433 -5.14 5.54 19.48
N ALA A 434 -5.71 4.48 20.05
CA ALA A 434 -5.33 4.00 21.38
C ALA A 434 -3.84 3.66 21.45
N TYR A 435 -3.29 2.95 20.44
CA TYR A 435 -1.85 2.69 20.35
C TYR A 435 -1.05 3.99 20.30
N GLY A 436 -1.44 4.96 19.45
CA GLY A 436 -0.75 6.24 19.33
C GLY A 436 -0.64 6.97 20.67
N PHE A 437 -1.74 7.12 21.38
CA PHE A 437 -1.74 7.83 22.67
C PHE A 437 -1.12 7.01 23.81
N ALA A 438 -1.20 5.69 23.78
CA ALA A 438 -0.59 4.82 24.79
C ALA A 438 0.93 4.62 24.59
N TRP A 439 1.46 4.88 23.40
CA TRP A 439 2.86 4.59 23.05
C TRP A 439 3.89 5.14 24.06
N PRO A 440 3.78 6.37 24.61
CA PRO A 440 4.74 6.88 25.60
C PRO A 440 4.78 6.05 26.89
N LEU A 441 3.67 5.43 27.26
CA LEU A 441 3.59 4.55 28.43
C LEU A 441 4.19 3.17 28.11
N LEU A 442 3.87 2.63 26.93
CA LEU A 442 4.34 1.31 26.48
C LEU A 442 5.85 1.29 26.22
N SER A 443 6.43 2.39 25.72
CA SER A 443 7.86 2.50 25.48
C SER A 443 8.68 2.67 26.77
N ARG A 444 8.15 3.35 27.79
CA ARG A 444 8.80 3.51 29.10
C ARG A 444 8.97 2.21 29.86
N THR A 445 8.00 1.30 29.75
CA THR A 445 8.05 -0.01 30.41
C THR A 445 9.19 -0.89 29.86
N SER A 446 9.67 -0.60 28.66
CA SER A 446 10.82 -1.28 28.05
C SER A 446 12.17 -0.76 28.57
N SER A 447 12.23 0.46 29.09
CA SER A 447 13.44 1.13 29.58
C SER A 447 13.61 1.04 31.10
N VAL A 448 12.61 0.59 31.84
CA VAL A 448 12.67 0.49 33.31
C VAL A 448 12.83 -0.95 33.74
N LYS A 449 14.06 -1.45 33.70
CA LYS A 449 14.66 -2.42 34.66
C LYS A 449 16.17 -2.44 34.40
N VAL A 450 16.82 -1.43 34.88
CA VAL A 450 18.24 -1.50 35.25
C VAL A 450 18.30 -1.74 36.76
#